data_6808a214a1bef0d026143e4472c32fc2
#
_entry.id   6808a214a1bef0d026143e4472c32fc2
#
_cell.length_a   1.000
_cell.length_b   1.000
_cell.length_c   1.000
_cell.angle_alpha   90.00
_cell.angle_beta   90.00
_cell.angle_gamma   90.00
#
_symmetry.space_group_name_H-M   'P 1'
#
loop_
_entity.id
_entity.type
_entity.pdbx_description
1 polymer ?
#
loop_
_entity_poly.entity_id
_entity_poly.type
_entity_poly.pdbx_seq_one_letter_code
_entity_poly.pdbx_strand_id
1 'polypeptide(L)'
;MNINELIEQRTILKKELDLANAHIANLKQTKEELDYQLLIKLDEQGLSRTANDKASVSINQDTVANVTDWDAFYSHVMQTEDFSLLQKRVSSVAYKELLKLGEEIPGVQPREIRRINFRSL
;
A
#
# COMPACT_ATOMS: atom_id res chain seq x y z
N MET A 1 4.78 -33.71 -10.78
CA MET A 1 5.60 -33.49 -9.55
C MET A 1 4.86 -33.97 -8.32
N ASN A 2 5.59 -34.61 -7.42
CA ASN A 2 5.03 -34.97 -6.12
C ASN A 2 5.12 -33.78 -5.15
N ILE A 3 4.49 -33.90 -3.99
CA ILE A 3 4.44 -32.85 -2.99
C ILE A 3 5.82 -32.40 -2.52
N ASN A 4 6.73 -33.36 -2.33
CA ASN A 4 8.08 -33.09 -1.87
C ASN A 4 8.86 -32.24 -2.88
N GLU A 5 8.77 -32.58 -4.16
CA GLU A 5 9.40 -31.78 -5.23
C GLU A 5 8.84 -30.36 -5.29
N LEU A 6 7.54 -30.19 -5.12
CA LEU A 6 6.90 -28.88 -5.09
C LEU A 6 7.37 -28.05 -3.89
N ILE A 7 7.52 -28.67 -2.73
CA ILE A 7 8.07 -28.00 -1.53
C ILE A 7 9.50 -27.54 -1.78
N GLU A 8 10.33 -28.40 -2.38
CA GLU A 8 11.73 -28.06 -2.70
C GLU A 8 11.81 -26.86 -3.66
N GLN A 9 11.04 -26.88 -4.73
CA GLN A 9 10.99 -25.77 -5.69
C GLN A 9 10.47 -24.49 -5.05
N ARG A 10 9.43 -24.59 -4.23
CA ARG A 10 8.88 -23.44 -3.51
C ARG A 10 9.88 -22.84 -2.52
N THR A 11 10.71 -23.68 -1.90
CA THR A 11 11.77 -23.24 -0.98
C THR A 11 12.85 -22.44 -1.72
N ILE A 12 13.27 -22.91 -2.89
CA ILE A 12 14.24 -22.18 -3.72
C ILE A 12 13.67 -20.84 -4.16
N LEU A 13 12.43 -20.84 -4.63
CA LEU A 13 11.75 -19.62 -5.08
C LEU A 13 11.61 -18.59 -3.96
N LYS A 14 11.30 -19.06 -2.74
CA LYS A 14 11.20 -18.16 -1.58
C LYS A 14 12.52 -17.43 -1.33
N LYS A 15 13.65 -18.16 -1.36
CA LYS A 15 14.97 -17.54 -1.17
C LYS A 15 15.28 -16.50 -2.25
N GLU A 16 14.99 -16.80 -3.50
CA GLU A 16 15.20 -15.87 -4.60
C GLU A 16 14.32 -14.61 -4.47
N LEU A 17 13.06 -14.79 -4.08
CA LEU A 17 12.15 -13.67 -3.85
C LEU A 17 12.62 -12.79 -2.69
N ASP A 18 13.06 -13.40 -1.59
CA ASP A 18 13.55 -12.64 -0.43
C ASP A 18 14.77 -11.79 -0.80
N LEU A 19 15.72 -12.35 -1.57
CA LEU A 19 16.89 -11.62 -2.06
C LEU A 19 16.50 -10.49 -3.03
N ALA A 20 15.59 -10.77 -3.95
CA ALA A 20 15.12 -9.78 -4.92
C ALA A 20 14.38 -8.63 -4.22
N ASN A 21 13.53 -8.94 -3.25
CA ASN A 21 12.80 -7.93 -2.47
C ASN A 21 13.74 -7.06 -1.63
N ALA A 22 14.78 -7.65 -1.04
CA ALA A 22 15.81 -6.90 -0.31
C ALA A 22 16.56 -5.94 -1.25
N HIS A 23 16.90 -6.40 -2.45
CA HIS A 23 17.57 -5.58 -3.47
C HIS A 23 16.66 -4.44 -3.93
N ILE A 24 15.38 -4.72 -4.18
CA ILE A 24 14.39 -3.70 -4.55
C ILE A 24 14.25 -2.66 -3.44
N ALA A 25 14.18 -3.08 -2.19
CA ALA A 25 14.09 -2.16 -1.06
C ALA A 25 15.28 -1.20 -1.00
N ASN A 26 16.49 -1.72 -1.21
CA ASN A 26 17.70 -0.90 -1.26
C ASN A 26 17.68 0.09 -2.41
N LEU A 27 17.27 -0.34 -3.60
CA LEU A 27 17.14 0.54 -4.76
C LEU A 27 16.11 1.64 -4.54
N LYS A 28 14.97 1.32 -3.95
CA LYS A 28 13.93 2.30 -3.63
C LYS A 28 14.41 3.33 -2.61
N GLN A 29 15.14 2.89 -1.60
CA GLN A 29 15.72 3.81 -0.61
C GLN A 29 16.70 4.78 -1.25
N THR A 30 17.60 4.29 -2.09
CA THR A 30 18.54 5.12 -2.84
C THR A 30 17.81 6.11 -3.74
N LYS A 31 16.76 5.66 -4.43
CA LYS A 31 15.93 6.51 -5.27
C LYS A 31 15.29 7.64 -4.46
N GLU A 32 14.73 7.33 -3.31
CA GLU A 32 14.10 8.33 -2.43
C GLU A 32 15.11 9.37 -1.94
N GLU A 33 16.31 8.94 -1.59
CA GLU A 33 17.39 9.85 -1.19
C GLU A 33 17.80 10.79 -2.32
N LEU A 34 17.92 10.25 -3.55
CA LEU A 34 18.23 11.06 -4.73
C LEU A 34 17.10 12.02 -5.07
N ASP A 35 15.86 11.57 -5.01
CA ASP A 35 14.68 12.44 -5.25
C ASP A 35 14.65 13.59 -4.24
N TYR A 36 14.96 13.32 -2.98
CA TYR A 36 15.02 14.34 -1.94
C TYR A 36 16.13 15.37 -2.22
N GLN A 37 17.31 14.90 -2.63
CA GLN A 37 18.41 15.79 -3.00
C GLN A 37 18.06 16.64 -4.23
N LEU A 38 17.39 16.05 -5.22
CA LEU A 38 16.91 16.80 -6.39
C LEU A 38 15.90 17.87 -5.99
N LEU A 39 14.96 17.55 -5.10
CA LEU A 39 13.98 18.52 -4.61
C LEU A 39 14.66 19.71 -3.93
N ILE A 40 15.63 19.45 -3.07
CA ILE A 40 16.39 20.50 -2.38
C ILE A 40 17.13 21.38 -3.39
N LYS A 41 17.81 20.78 -4.37
CA LYS A 41 18.58 21.50 -5.37
C LYS A 41 17.69 22.37 -6.26
N LEU A 42 16.54 21.85 -6.67
CA LEU A 42 15.57 22.61 -7.45
C LEU A 42 15.04 23.81 -6.66
N ASP A 43 14.70 23.61 -5.40
CA ASP A 43 14.24 24.68 -4.52
C ASP A 43 15.32 25.75 -4.31
N GLU A 44 16.57 25.34 -4.07
CA GLU A 44 17.69 26.27 -3.90
C GLU A 44 17.91 27.15 -5.14
N GLN A 45 17.69 26.61 -6.33
CA GLN A 45 17.86 27.32 -7.60
C GLN A 45 16.59 28.02 -8.07
N GLY A 46 15.48 27.89 -7.32
CA GLY A 46 14.20 28.49 -7.69
C GLY A 46 13.59 27.87 -8.95
N LEU A 47 13.90 26.62 -9.23
CA LEU A 47 13.42 25.90 -10.40
C LEU A 47 12.30 24.93 -10.01
N SER A 48 11.24 24.88 -10.81
CA SER A 48 10.22 23.84 -10.70
C SER A 48 10.44 22.69 -11.69
N ARG A 49 11.36 22.87 -12.62
CA ARG A 49 11.63 21.92 -13.70
C ARG A 49 13.02 22.17 -14.28
N THR A 50 13.69 21.08 -14.65
CA THR A 50 14.96 21.12 -15.38
C THR A 50 15.15 19.81 -16.15
N ALA A 51 16.12 19.81 -17.03
CA ALA A 51 16.47 18.62 -17.83
C ALA A 51 17.93 18.62 -18.20
N ASN A 52 18.45 17.43 -18.45
CA ASN A 52 19.74 17.24 -19.13
C ASN A 52 19.51 16.33 -20.35
N ASP A 53 20.58 15.83 -20.95
CA ASP A 53 20.52 14.96 -22.13
C ASP A 53 19.91 13.56 -21.83
N LYS A 54 19.73 13.20 -20.55
CA LYS A 54 19.24 11.87 -20.15
C LYS A 54 17.81 11.87 -19.64
N ALA A 55 17.41 12.94 -18.95
CA ALA A 55 16.11 12.97 -18.28
C ALA A 55 15.64 14.39 -18.00
N SER A 56 14.34 14.55 -17.85
CA SER A 56 13.74 15.76 -17.30
C SER A 56 13.20 15.49 -15.90
N VAL A 57 13.29 16.49 -15.03
CA VAL A 57 12.85 16.43 -13.64
C VAL A 57 11.95 17.62 -13.36
N SER A 58 10.82 17.38 -12.71
CA SER A 58 9.89 18.43 -12.32
C SER A 58 9.36 18.16 -10.92
N ILE A 59 9.00 19.24 -10.22
CA ILE A 59 8.33 19.14 -8.92
C ILE A 59 6.84 19.04 -9.21
N ASN A 60 6.23 17.90 -8.81
CA ASN A 60 4.78 17.74 -8.83
C ASN A 60 4.27 18.04 -7.43
N GLN A 61 3.34 18.98 -7.35
CA GLN A 61 2.69 19.32 -6.11
C GLN A 61 1.24 18.89 -6.16
N ASP A 62 0.83 18.09 -5.19
CA ASP A 62 -0.52 17.57 -5.10
C ASP A 62 -1.10 17.86 -3.71
N THR A 63 -2.41 17.97 -3.66
CA THR A 63 -3.13 18.17 -2.41
C THR A 63 -3.71 16.85 -1.95
N VAL A 64 -3.28 16.40 -0.79
CA VAL A 64 -3.78 15.18 -0.18
C VAL A 64 -4.53 15.52 1.11
N ALA A 65 -5.50 14.69 1.45
CA ALA A 65 -6.26 14.88 2.68
C ALA A 65 -5.47 14.34 3.88
N ASN A 66 -5.36 15.18 4.92
CA ASN A 66 -4.80 14.78 6.20
C ASN A 66 -5.87 14.95 7.28
N VAL A 67 -6.27 13.85 7.89
CA VAL A 67 -7.30 13.89 8.93
C VAL A 67 -6.66 14.31 10.24
N THR A 68 -7.07 15.48 10.74
CA THR A 68 -6.57 16.02 12.02
C THR A 68 -7.46 15.67 13.20
N ASP A 69 -8.74 15.38 12.93
CA ASP A 69 -9.73 15.01 13.94
C ASP A 69 -10.73 14.03 13.31
N TRP A 70 -10.60 12.75 13.64
CA TRP A 70 -11.46 11.69 13.10
C TRP A 70 -12.92 11.84 13.53
N ASP A 71 -13.17 12.27 14.76
CA ASP A 71 -14.55 12.43 15.24
C ASP A 71 -15.27 13.54 14.49
N ALA A 72 -14.60 14.67 14.27
CA ALA A 72 -15.14 15.76 13.46
C ALA A 72 -15.39 15.33 12.02
N PHE A 73 -14.48 14.57 11.44
CA PHE A 73 -14.60 14.06 10.09
C PHE A 73 -15.78 13.10 9.96
N TYR A 74 -15.91 12.14 10.86
CA TYR A 74 -17.04 11.20 10.85
C TYR A 74 -18.38 11.90 11.06
N SER A 75 -18.44 12.90 11.94
CA SER A 75 -19.65 13.72 12.14
C SER A 75 -20.06 14.42 10.85
N HIS A 76 -19.10 14.97 10.12
CA HIS A 76 -19.35 15.60 8.83
C HIS A 76 -19.93 14.59 7.81
N VAL A 77 -19.31 13.40 7.70
CA VAL A 77 -19.80 12.37 6.78
C VAL A 77 -21.22 11.94 7.14
N MET A 78 -21.51 11.78 8.43
CA MET A 78 -22.86 11.40 8.89
C MET A 78 -23.90 12.48 8.60
N GLN A 79 -23.56 13.74 8.80
CA GLN A 79 -24.49 14.87 8.57
C GLN A 79 -24.76 15.09 7.08
N THR A 80 -23.75 15.00 6.24
CA THR A 80 -23.87 15.26 4.81
C THR A 80 -24.26 14.02 4.01
N GLU A 81 -24.11 12.84 4.59
CA GLU A 81 -24.26 11.53 3.91
C GLU A 81 -23.33 11.38 2.70
N ASP A 82 -22.25 12.15 2.66
CA ASP A 82 -21.28 12.12 1.57
C ASP A 82 -20.18 11.06 1.87
N PHE A 83 -20.49 9.83 1.55
CA PHE A 83 -19.57 8.71 1.74
C PHE A 83 -18.47 8.64 0.68
N SER A 84 -18.50 9.52 -0.33
CA SER A 84 -17.43 9.61 -1.34
C SER A 84 -16.08 10.02 -0.74
N LEU A 85 -16.10 10.64 0.45
CA LEU A 85 -14.89 11.00 1.19
C LEU A 85 -14.17 9.79 1.78
N LEU A 86 -14.83 8.64 1.84
CA LEU A 86 -14.27 7.39 2.33
C LEU A 86 -13.94 6.45 1.19
N GLN A 87 -12.92 5.62 1.38
CA GLN A 87 -12.59 4.57 0.43
C GLN A 87 -13.57 3.41 0.55
N LYS A 88 -13.93 2.80 -0.59
CA LYS A 88 -14.84 1.65 -0.63
C LYS A 88 -14.12 0.37 -0.20
N ARG A 89 -13.96 0.19 1.09
CA ARG A 89 -13.32 -0.99 1.64
C ARG A 89 -13.98 -1.39 2.96
N VAL A 90 -14.37 -2.66 3.05
CA VAL A 90 -14.91 -3.24 4.29
C VAL A 90 -13.75 -3.72 5.15
N SER A 91 -13.79 -3.40 6.43
CA SER A 91 -12.84 -3.97 7.39
C SER A 91 -13.15 -5.45 7.61
N SER A 92 -12.27 -6.34 7.17
CA SER A 92 -12.43 -7.77 7.35
C SER A 92 -12.44 -8.19 8.82
N VAL A 93 -11.65 -7.51 9.66
CA VAL A 93 -11.58 -7.79 11.10
C VAL A 93 -12.91 -7.48 11.76
N ALA A 94 -13.46 -6.29 11.55
CA ALA A 94 -14.73 -5.88 12.11
C ALA A 94 -15.87 -6.75 11.58
N TYR A 95 -15.85 -7.07 10.30
CA TYR A 95 -16.86 -7.93 9.67
C TYR A 95 -16.88 -9.32 10.27
N LYS A 96 -15.71 -9.93 10.50
CA LYS A 96 -15.61 -11.26 11.13
C LYS A 96 -16.18 -11.27 12.54
N GLU A 97 -15.96 -10.21 13.30
CA GLU A 97 -16.51 -10.11 14.66
C GLU A 97 -18.04 -10.05 14.65
N LEU A 98 -18.63 -9.30 13.75
CA LEU A 98 -20.08 -9.23 13.58
C LEU A 98 -20.67 -10.55 13.13
N LEU A 99 -19.99 -11.29 12.23
CA LEU A 99 -20.39 -12.62 11.83
C LEU A 99 -20.46 -13.61 13.02
N LYS A 100 -19.48 -13.53 13.93
CA LYS A 100 -19.46 -14.35 15.15
C LYS A 100 -20.66 -14.07 16.05
N LEU A 101 -21.16 -12.84 16.03
CA LEU A 101 -22.36 -12.45 16.77
C LEU A 101 -23.67 -12.81 16.06
N GLY A 102 -23.58 -13.42 14.89
CA GLY A 102 -24.74 -13.82 14.10
C GLY A 102 -25.38 -12.69 13.33
N GLU A 103 -24.71 -11.56 13.17
CA GLU A 103 -25.25 -10.42 12.43
C GLU A 103 -25.04 -10.59 10.92
N GLU A 104 -26.04 -10.18 10.16
CA GLU A 104 -25.97 -10.09 8.71
C GLU A 104 -25.85 -8.63 8.31
N ILE A 105 -24.89 -8.34 7.43
CA ILE A 105 -24.67 -6.99 6.93
C ILE A 105 -25.22 -6.91 5.50
N PRO A 106 -26.24 -6.10 5.25
CA PRO A 106 -26.80 -5.97 3.90
C PRO A 106 -25.74 -5.54 2.88
N GLY A 107 -25.71 -6.20 1.73
CA GLY A 107 -24.76 -5.92 0.67
C GLY A 107 -23.38 -6.54 0.84
N VAL A 108 -23.15 -7.29 1.91
CA VAL A 108 -21.88 -7.98 2.18
C VAL A 108 -22.13 -9.45 2.43
N GLN A 109 -21.35 -10.30 1.78
CA GLN A 109 -21.43 -11.75 1.95
C GLN A 109 -20.06 -12.30 2.35
N PRO A 110 -20.01 -13.32 3.23
CA PRO A 110 -18.75 -13.97 3.55
C PRO A 110 -18.23 -14.76 2.35
N ARG A 111 -16.94 -14.73 2.14
CA ARG A 111 -16.22 -15.51 1.14
C ARG A 111 -15.02 -16.16 1.78
N GLU A 112 -14.99 -17.48 1.73
CA GLU A 112 -13.87 -18.25 2.23
C GLU A 112 -12.72 -18.24 1.22
N ILE A 113 -11.52 -17.92 1.68
CA ILE A 113 -10.30 -17.96 0.87
C ILE A 113 -9.35 -18.97 1.49
N ARG A 114 -8.89 -19.91 0.67
CA ARG A 114 -7.92 -20.91 1.09
C ARG A 114 -6.56 -20.57 0.46
N ARG A 115 -5.52 -20.52 1.29
CA ARG A 115 -4.18 -20.16 0.85
C ARG A 115 -3.17 -21.16 1.39
N ILE A 116 -2.07 -21.33 0.67
CA ILE A 116 -0.93 -22.05 1.17
C ILE A 116 -0.18 -21.15 2.14
N ASN A 117 0.03 -21.65 3.34
CA ASN A 117 0.95 -21.06 4.30
C ASN A 117 2.28 -21.82 4.20
N PHE A 118 3.28 -21.15 3.66
CA PHE A 118 4.62 -21.74 3.49
C PHE A 118 5.52 -21.20 4.58
N ARG A 119 6.11 -22.12 5.37
CA ARG A 119 6.97 -21.74 6.48
C ARG A 119 8.31 -22.46 6.35
N SER A 120 9.40 -21.72 6.30
CA SER A 120 10.75 -22.27 6.34
C SER A 120 11.08 -22.78 7.75
N LEU A 121 11.68 -23.94 7.82
CA LEU A 121 12.11 -24.52 9.08
C LEU A 121 13.53 -24.09 9.44
#